data_f8a062d3d8a725d4f2abdb8e6773314e
#
_entry.id   f8a062d3d8a725d4f2abdb8e6773314e
#
_cell.length_a   1.000
_cell.length_b   1.000
_cell.length_c   1.000
_cell.angle_alpha   90.00
_cell.angle_beta   90.00
_cell.angle_gamma   90.00
#
_symmetry.space_group_name_H-M   'P 1'
#
loop_
_entity.id
_entity.type
_entity.pdbx_description
1 polymer ?
#
loop_
_entity_poly.entity_id
_entity_poly.type
_entity_poly.pdbx_seq_one_letter_code
_entity_poly.pdbx_strand_id
1 'polypeptide(L)'
;MDGFFSSVQLFEQLLTLGFYAVGTTRHNRRHFPKELLREVEGKRRGEWVWRQKRGSPLVVTSWMDKKPVNLLSTCADAKKSSTVQRRTGSELHDVACPEVLPLYLRYMRGVDVFAQRQSYSKIGRRSRKWFYSLVWFLVDVAIHNAYILYQKRHNQQSYDEKAFRKELMQLLVGGFSARKGAGARRPAPKRARDSLHPAVKGEARGACRECTRAVGAGHNNARSRWRCGDCDVFLCMPECYNKHVQALATHIEE
;
A
#
# COMPACT_ATOMS: atom_id res chain seq x y z
N MET A 1 22.17 6.76 3.53
CA MET A 1 21.49 6.74 4.87
C MET A 1 21.27 8.16 5.33
N ASP A 2 20.18 8.41 6.09
CA ASP A 2 19.90 9.73 6.66
C ASP A 2 20.74 10.00 7.93
N GLY A 3 21.01 11.27 8.23
CA GLY A 3 21.77 11.73 9.40
C GLY A 3 21.19 11.37 10.77
N PHE A 4 19.94 10.90 10.82
CA PHE A 4 19.35 10.36 12.04
C PHE A 4 19.97 9.00 12.41
N PHE A 5 20.17 8.13 11.43
CA PHE A 5 20.69 6.77 11.63
C PHE A 5 22.22 6.68 11.52
N SER A 6 22.86 7.56 10.75
CA SER A 6 24.28 7.47 10.44
C SER A 6 25.15 7.72 11.68
N SER A 7 26.06 6.81 11.94
CA SER A 7 27.10 6.92 12.96
C SER A 7 28.36 6.19 12.52
N VAL A 8 29.51 6.59 13.05
CA VAL A 8 30.81 5.92 12.77
C VAL A 8 30.73 4.43 13.11
N GLN A 9 30.17 4.08 14.27
CA GLN A 9 30.04 2.68 14.71
C GLN A 9 29.17 1.85 13.75
N LEU A 10 28.02 2.39 13.31
CA LEU A 10 27.14 1.68 12.40
C LEU A 10 27.82 1.43 11.05
N PHE A 11 28.58 2.40 10.53
CA PHE A 11 29.30 2.24 9.28
C PHE A 11 30.41 1.19 9.36
N GLU A 12 31.06 1.07 10.51
CA GLU A 12 32.04 0.02 10.78
C GLU A 12 31.39 -1.36 10.86
N GLN A 13 30.26 -1.49 11.55
CA GLN A 13 29.50 -2.73 11.62
C GLN A 13 29.00 -3.17 10.25
N LEU A 14 28.48 -2.24 9.45
CA LEU A 14 28.08 -2.55 8.08
C LEU A 14 29.26 -3.04 7.21
N LEU A 15 30.42 -2.41 7.37
CA LEU A 15 31.62 -2.81 6.67
C LEU A 15 32.08 -4.23 7.05
N THR A 16 32.04 -4.59 8.35
CA THR A 16 32.34 -5.96 8.81
C THR A 16 31.37 -7.01 8.25
N LEU A 17 30.13 -6.60 7.98
CA LEU A 17 29.12 -7.44 7.31
C LEU A 17 29.23 -7.45 5.79
N GLY A 18 30.25 -6.79 5.21
CA GLY A 18 30.45 -6.71 3.75
C GLY A 18 29.57 -5.67 3.04
N PHE A 19 28.91 -4.76 3.76
CA PHE A 19 28.10 -3.71 3.17
C PHE A 19 28.82 -2.38 3.12
N TYR A 20 28.89 -1.80 1.94
CA TYR A 20 29.34 -0.43 1.77
C TYR A 20 28.18 0.54 2.06
N ALA A 21 28.52 1.65 2.71
CA ALA A 21 27.56 2.62 3.15
C ALA A 21 27.96 4.06 2.82
N VAL A 22 26.96 4.88 2.51
CA VAL A 22 27.11 6.33 2.36
C VAL A 22 25.91 7.02 3.04
N GLY A 23 26.14 8.15 3.69
CA GLY A 23 25.09 8.89 4.37
C GLY A 23 25.52 10.24 4.87
N THR A 24 24.54 11.09 5.18
CA THR A 24 24.78 12.31 5.95
C THR A 24 24.99 11.98 7.42
N THR A 25 25.70 12.81 8.14
CA THR A 25 25.88 12.65 9.60
C THR A 25 25.79 13.99 10.33
N ARG A 26 25.39 13.96 11.57
CA ARG A 26 25.40 15.15 12.43
C ARG A 26 26.75 15.29 13.11
N HIS A 27 27.20 16.53 13.26
CA HIS A 27 28.49 16.85 13.90
C HIS A 27 28.58 16.44 15.39
N ASN A 28 27.44 16.29 16.06
CA ASN A 28 27.38 15.89 17.47
C ASN A 28 27.40 14.36 17.69
N ARG A 29 27.57 13.57 16.64
CA ARG A 29 27.67 12.11 16.76
C ARG A 29 28.99 11.72 17.44
N ARG A 30 28.91 10.65 18.22
CA ARG A 30 30.10 10.05 18.86
C ARG A 30 31.13 9.66 17.80
N HIS A 31 32.39 9.92 18.07
CA HIS A 31 33.56 9.68 17.19
C HIS A 31 33.55 10.52 15.86
N PHE A 32 32.71 11.53 15.75
CA PHE A 32 32.85 12.48 14.66
C PHE A 32 34.02 13.42 14.93
N PRO A 33 34.98 13.63 13.99
CA PRO A 33 36.13 14.52 14.15
C PRO A 33 35.65 15.98 14.12
N LYS A 34 35.56 16.59 15.31
CA LYS A 34 34.99 17.95 15.46
C LYS A 34 35.87 19.05 14.84
N GLU A 35 37.16 18.75 14.63
CA GLU A 35 38.09 19.67 13.99
C GLU A 35 37.67 20.01 12.54
N LEU A 36 37.06 19.06 11.84
CA LEU A 36 36.56 19.26 10.48
C LEU A 36 35.57 20.44 10.37
N LEU A 37 34.80 20.71 11.44
CA LEU A 37 33.83 21.81 11.42
C LEU A 37 34.53 23.16 11.35
N ARG A 38 35.55 23.35 12.18
CA ARG A 38 36.33 24.59 12.20
C ARG A 38 37.07 24.80 10.89
N GLU A 39 37.60 23.73 10.32
CA GLU A 39 38.32 23.78 9.04
C GLU A 39 37.41 24.10 7.87
N VAL A 40 36.15 23.59 7.86
CA VAL A 40 35.19 23.84 6.75
C VAL A 40 34.54 25.20 6.83
N GLU A 41 34.35 25.77 8.03
CA GLU A 41 33.75 27.11 8.21
C GLU A 41 34.53 28.21 7.52
N GLY A 42 35.85 28.06 7.40
CA GLY A 42 36.72 28.95 6.66
C GLY A 42 36.79 28.72 5.13
N LYS A 43 36.04 27.75 4.61
CA LYS A 43 36.07 27.36 3.18
C LYS A 43 35.02 28.10 2.35
N ARG A 44 35.33 28.27 1.04
CA ARG A 44 34.37 28.78 0.07
C ARG A 44 33.37 27.70 -0.34
N ARG A 45 32.26 28.10 -0.86
CA ARG A 45 31.28 27.18 -1.42
C ARG A 45 31.89 26.30 -2.50
N GLY A 46 31.71 24.98 -2.37
CA GLY A 46 32.32 24.00 -3.28
C GLY A 46 33.60 23.35 -2.73
N GLU A 47 34.23 23.91 -1.72
CA GLU A 47 35.40 23.32 -1.09
C GLU A 47 34.99 22.32 0.00
N TRP A 48 35.85 21.34 0.28
CA TRP A 48 35.62 20.36 1.33
C TRP A 48 36.90 19.98 2.05
N VAL A 49 36.74 19.43 3.24
CA VAL A 49 37.78 18.83 4.06
C VAL A 49 37.37 17.41 4.43
N TRP A 50 38.33 16.54 4.66
CA TRP A 50 38.05 15.14 4.95
C TRP A 50 39.05 14.55 5.94
N ARG A 51 38.62 13.46 6.58
CA ARG A 51 39.46 12.61 7.43
C ARG A 51 39.12 11.16 7.18
N GLN A 52 40.14 10.32 7.13
CA GLN A 52 39.99 8.88 7.04
C GLN A 52 40.41 8.22 8.34
N LYS A 53 39.65 7.24 8.78
CA LYS A 53 40.03 6.45 9.96
C LYS A 53 41.21 5.54 9.61
N ARG A 54 42.25 5.52 10.45
CA ARG A 54 43.41 4.65 10.27
C ARG A 54 42.98 3.18 10.23
N GLY A 55 43.49 2.43 9.26
CA GLY A 55 43.18 1.00 9.09
C GLY A 55 41.74 0.69 8.63
N SER A 56 40.98 1.68 8.16
CA SER A 56 39.63 1.52 7.67
C SER A 56 39.39 2.38 6.41
N PRO A 57 38.54 1.93 5.46
CA PRO A 57 38.13 2.76 4.34
C PRO A 57 37.10 3.83 4.74
N LEU A 58 36.73 3.92 6.02
CA LEU A 58 35.76 4.89 6.50
C LEU A 58 36.32 6.32 6.40
N VAL A 59 35.62 7.14 5.64
CA VAL A 59 35.93 8.55 5.41
C VAL A 59 34.78 9.43 5.93
N VAL A 60 35.17 10.50 6.62
CA VAL A 60 34.28 11.61 6.97
C VAL A 60 34.65 12.78 6.07
N THR A 61 33.68 13.35 5.39
CA THR A 61 33.85 14.51 4.52
C THR A 61 32.90 15.63 4.98
N SER A 62 33.43 16.83 5.15
CA SER A 62 32.63 18.02 5.40
C SER A 62 32.78 18.96 4.21
N TRP A 63 31.68 19.19 3.51
CA TRP A 63 31.59 20.00 2.28
C TRP A 63 30.85 21.31 2.54
N MET A 64 31.38 22.41 2.05
CA MET A 64 30.75 23.73 2.18
C MET A 64 29.82 23.99 1.01
N ASP A 65 28.50 23.98 1.29
CA ASP A 65 27.47 24.55 0.41
C ASP A 65 27.04 25.92 0.96
N LYS A 66 25.78 26.16 1.18
CA LYS A 66 25.28 27.32 1.97
C LYS A 66 25.55 27.13 3.46
N LYS A 67 25.66 25.89 3.92
CA LYS A 67 26.04 25.45 5.25
C LYS A 67 26.90 24.19 5.13
N PRO A 68 27.73 23.87 6.13
CA PRO A 68 28.50 22.64 6.12
C PRO A 68 27.61 21.39 6.04
N VAL A 69 27.90 20.52 5.07
CA VAL A 69 27.24 19.22 4.88
C VAL A 69 28.24 18.13 5.23
N ASN A 70 27.95 17.38 6.28
CA ASN A 70 28.82 16.30 6.73
C ASN A 70 28.36 14.96 6.18
N LEU A 71 29.28 14.22 5.56
CA LEU A 71 29.04 12.94 4.93
C LEU A 71 29.96 11.88 5.51
N LEU A 72 29.44 10.66 5.67
CA LEU A 72 30.20 9.46 5.98
C LEU A 72 30.16 8.51 4.78
N SER A 73 31.28 7.89 4.47
CA SER A 73 31.35 6.89 3.40
C SER A 73 32.38 5.80 3.70
N THR A 74 32.09 4.58 3.27
CA THR A 74 33.04 3.47 3.24
C THR A 74 33.41 3.04 1.81
N CYS A 75 32.88 3.72 0.77
CA CYS A 75 33.06 3.33 -0.63
C CYS A 75 33.49 4.46 -1.56
N ALA A 76 33.54 5.72 -1.10
CA ALA A 76 33.92 6.86 -1.95
C ALA A 76 35.35 7.30 -1.66
N ASP A 77 36.07 7.72 -2.70
CA ASP A 77 37.38 8.34 -2.58
C ASP A 77 37.23 9.79 -2.11
N ALA A 78 37.85 10.12 -0.98
CA ALA A 78 37.80 11.45 -0.40
C ALA A 78 38.49 12.54 -1.26
N LYS A 79 39.42 12.14 -2.10
CA LYS A 79 40.24 13.07 -2.94
C LYS A 79 39.57 13.42 -4.25
N LYS A 80 38.67 12.53 -4.75
CA LYS A 80 38.02 12.75 -6.03
C LYS A 80 36.99 13.87 -5.96
N SER A 81 37.06 14.77 -6.93
CA SER A 81 36.10 15.84 -7.13
C SER A 81 35.05 15.43 -8.15
N SER A 82 33.87 15.97 -7.97
CA SER A 82 32.73 15.90 -8.88
C SER A 82 32.02 17.25 -8.91
N THR A 83 30.97 17.36 -9.69
CA THR A 83 30.14 18.57 -9.74
C THR A 83 28.68 18.23 -9.43
N VAL A 84 27.98 19.16 -8.80
CA VAL A 84 26.55 19.05 -8.52
C VAL A 84 25.87 20.36 -8.86
N GLN A 85 24.70 20.27 -9.50
CA GLN A 85 23.91 21.46 -9.79
C GLN A 85 23.22 21.95 -8.54
N ARG A 86 23.36 23.25 -8.28
CA ARG A 86 22.73 23.96 -7.15
C ARG A 86 22.03 25.21 -7.62
N ARG A 87 20.82 25.40 -7.15
CA ARG A 87 20.03 26.60 -7.45
C ARG A 87 20.46 27.77 -6.57
N THR A 88 20.73 28.90 -7.19
CA THR A 88 20.94 30.18 -6.52
C THR A 88 20.00 31.22 -7.15
N GLY A 89 18.92 31.56 -6.43
CA GLY A 89 17.80 32.32 -7.03
C GLY A 89 17.07 31.48 -8.09
N SER A 90 16.96 32.00 -9.30
CA SER A 90 16.34 31.34 -10.46
C SER A 90 17.32 30.47 -11.26
N GLU A 91 18.61 30.63 -11.08
CA GLU A 91 19.66 30.03 -11.92
C GLU A 91 20.24 28.76 -11.29
N LEU A 92 20.64 27.83 -12.15
CA LEU A 92 21.36 26.60 -11.79
C LEU A 92 22.85 26.81 -12.06
N HIS A 93 23.67 26.58 -11.04
CA HIS A 93 25.13 26.67 -11.15
C HIS A 93 25.74 25.32 -10.80
N ASP A 94 26.81 24.98 -11.51
CA ASP A 94 27.63 23.83 -11.19
C ASP A 94 28.58 24.19 -10.06
N VAL A 95 28.49 23.42 -8.95
CA VAL A 95 29.30 23.59 -7.76
C VAL A 95 30.18 22.34 -7.59
N ALA A 96 31.47 22.57 -7.37
CA ALA A 96 32.40 21.48 -7.08
C ALA A 96 32.01 20.78 -5.77
N CYS A 97 32.16 19.47 -5.73
CA CYS A 97 31.82 18.67 -4.57
C CYS A 97 32.66 17.40 -4.52
N PRO A 98 32.81 16.77 -3.33
CA PRO A 98 33.43 15.47 -3.21
C PRO A 98 32.59 14.36 -3.87
N GLU A 99 33.22 13.32 -4.43
CA GLU A 99 32.57 12.17 -5.10
C GLU A 99 31.46 11.52 -4.25
N VAL A 100 31.60 11.54 -2.93
CA VAL A 100 30.62 10.98 -1.99
C VAL A 100 29.24 11.64 -2.11
N LEU A 101 29.17 12.92 -2.50
CA LEU A 101 27.91 13.65 -2.56
C LEU A 101 26.99 13.20 -3.71
N PRO A 102 27.44 13.12 -4.98
CA PRO A 102 26.63 12.54 -6.05
C PRO A 102 26.20 11.10 -5.76
N LEU A 103 27.10 10.30 -5.19
CA LEU A 103 26.78 8.94 -4.76
C LEU A 103 25.65 8.91 -3.74
N TYR A 104 25.71 9.76 -2.72
CA TYR A 104 24.64 9.91 -1.75
C TYR A 104 23.32 10.34 -2.39
N LEU A 105 23.34 11.37 -3.23
CA LEU A 105 22.15 11.91 -3.91
C LEU A 105 21.47 10.87 -4.81
N ARG A 106 22.23 9.98 -5.44
CA ARG A 106 21.73 8.90 -6.29
C ARG A 106 20.87 7.90 -5.51
N TYR A 107 21.23 7.60 -4.26
CA TYR A 107 20.60 6.51 -3.50
C TYR A 107 19.73 6.97 -2.33
N MET A 108 19.76 8.25 -1.95
CA MET A 108 19.08 8.75 -0.75
C MET A 108 17.54 8.65 -0.80
N ARG A 109 16.95 8.65 -1.99
CA ARG A 109 15.49 8.72 -2.19
C ARG A 109 14.75 7.39 -2.09
N GLY A 110 15.43 6.26 -1.91
CA GLY A 110 14.80 4.94 -1.97
C GLY A 110 13.65 4.77 -0.99
N VAL A 111 13.82 5.20 0.26
CA VAL A 111 12.79 5.12 1.30
C VAL A 111 11.63 6.07 1.04
N ASP A 112 11.91 7.29 0.59
CA ASP A 112 10.88 8.29 0.29
C ASP A 112 10.00 7.86 -0.89
N VAL A 113 10.62 7.30 -1.93
CA VAL A 113 9.90 6.75 -3.09
C VAL A 113 9.04 5.55 -2.67
N PHE A 114 9.55 4.68 -1.80
CA PHE A 114 8.76 3.58 -1.25
C PHE A 114 7.56 4.11 -0.46
N ALA A 115 7.75 5.04 0.47
CA ALA A 115 6.69 5.64 1.28
C ALA A 115 5.62 6.32 0.41
N GLN A 116 6.05 7.03 -0.64
CA GLN A 116 5.14 7.64 -1.62
C GLN A 116 4.30 6.59 -2.35
N ARG A 117 4.93 5.55 -2.89
CA ARG A 117 4.24 4.48 -3.61
C ARG A 117 3.29 3.69 -2.70
N GLN A 118 3.71 3.43 -1.46
CA GLN A 118 2.86 2.79 -0.46
C GLN A 118 1.61 3.62 -0.16
N SER A 119 1.72 4.95 -0.10
CA SER A 119 0.55 5.81 0.15
C SER A 119 -0.53 5.69 -0.93
N TYR A 120 -0.14 5.45 -2.19
CA TYR A 120 -1.07 5.28 -3.31
C TYR A 120 -1.73 3.89 -3.39
N SER A 121 -1.09 2.86 -2.86
CA SER A 121 -1.53 1.46 -3.05
C SER A 121 -1.46 0.61 -1.78
N LYS A 122 -1.73 1.22 -0.62
CA LYS A 122 -1.69 0.56 0.68
C LYS A 122 -2.67 -0.61 0.77
N ILE A 123 -2.18 -1.80 1.12
CA ILE A 123 -3.00 -3.01 1.28
C ILE A 123 -3.68 -3.04 2.65
N GLY A 124 -3.11 -2.38 3.65
CA GLY A 124 -3.53 -2.46 5.04
C GLY A 124 -5.00 -2.09 5.27
N ARG A 125 -5.69 -2.93 6.05
CA ARG A 125 -7.04 -2.69 6.52
C ARG A 125 -7.02 -2.20 7.97
N ARG A 126 -8.03 -1.43 8.36
CA ARG A 126 -8.21 -1.06 9.78
C ARG A 126 -8.37 -2.32 10.62
N SER A 127 -7.58 -2.45 11.68
CA SER A 127 -7.65 -3.53 12.65
C SER A 127 -7.55 -2.99 14.06
N ARG A 128 -8.24 -3.63 15.01
CA ARG A 128 -8.11 -3.35 16.45
C ARG A 128 -6.79 -3.87 17.03
N LYS A 129 -6.17 -4.85 16.36
CA LYS A 129 -4.91 -5.46 16.79
C LYS A 129 -3.75 -4.76 16.11
N TRP A 130 -2.85 -4.15 16.89
CA TRP A 130 -1.74 -3.32 16.40
C TRP A 130 -0.77 -4.04 15.45
N PHE A 131 -0.53 -5.34 15.70
CA PHE A 131 0.43 -6.12 14.92
C PHE A 131 0.00 -6.35 13.45
N TYR A 132 -1.30 -6.33 13.14
CA TYR A 132 -1.74 -6.43 11.74
C TYR A 132 -1.25 -5.25 10.89
N SER A 133 -1.13 -4.07 11.46
CA SER A 133 -0.55 -2.93 10.74
C SER A 133 0.89 -3.19 10.34
N LEU A 134 1.68 -3.83 11.20
CA LEU A 134 3.06 -4.21 10.93
C LEU A 134 3.13 -5.32 9.86
N VAL A 135 2.26 -6.34 9.97
CA VAL A 135 2.21 -7.43 8.98
C VAL A 135 1.90 -6.88 7.58
N TRP A 136 0.87 -6.03 7.46
CA TRP A 136 0.52 -5.45 6.17
C TRP A 136 1.62 -4.54 5.61
N PHE A 137 2.32 -3.80 6.48
CA PHE A 137 3.49 -3.02 6.08
C PHE A 137 4.59 -3.91 5.52
N LEU A 138 4.92 -5.02 6.17
CA LEU A 138 5.93 -5.97 5.69
C LEU A 138 5.54 -6.62 4.36
N VAL A 139 4.26 -6.93 4.17
CA VAL A 139 3.74 -7.42 2.88
C VAL A 139 3.89 -6.37 1.78
N ASP A 140 3.58 -5.10 2.06
CA ASP A 140 3.80 -4.00 1.11
C ASP A 140 5.28 -3.85 0.73
N VAL A 141 6.20 -3.95 1.71
CA VAL A 141 7.65 -3.93 1.48
C VAL A 141 8.07 -5.08 0.58
N ALA A 142 7.59 -6.29 0.84
CA ALA A 142 7.92 -7.47 0.05
C ALA A 142 7.45 -7.34 -1.41
N ILE A 143 6.23 -6.86 -1.64
CA ILE A 143 5.68 -6.64 -2.98
C ILE A 143 6.47 -5.56 -3.73
N HIS A 144 6.82 -4.46 -3.06
CA HIS A 144 7.60 -3.40 -3.66
C HIS A 144 9.01 -3.87 -4.05
N ASN A 145 9.68 -4.62 -3.19
CA ASN A 145 10.99 -5.21 -3.48
C ASN A 145 10.91 -6.22 -4.63
N ALA A 146 9.87 -7.05 -4.67
CA ALA A 146 9.64 -7.97 -5.78
C ALA A 146 9.45 -7.22 -7.12
N TYR A 147 8.72 -6.11 -7.12
CA TYR A 147 8.56 -5.25 -8.27
C TYR A 147 9.89 -4.67 -8.78
N ILE A 148 10.74 -4.17 -7.88
CA ILE A 148 12.06 -3.64 -8.23
C ILE A 148 12.94 -4.76 -8.86
N LEU A 149 12.92 -5.96 -8.28
CA LEU A 149 13.66 -7.10 -8.80
C LEU A 149 13.14 -7.52 -10.19
N TYR A 150 11.81 -7.53 -10.35
CA TYR A 150 11.17 -7.83 -11.63
C TYR A 150 11.58 -6.83 -12.71
N GLN A 151 11.53 -5.52 -12.43
CA GLN A 151 11.97 -4.49 -13.36
C GLN A 151 13.44 -4.66 -13.79
N LYS A 152 14.32 -4.95 -12.82
CA LYS A 152 15.76 -5.15 -13.09
C LYS A 152 16.00 -6.40 -13.94
N ARG A 153 15.31 -7.49 -13.66
CA ARG A 153 15.46 -8.76 -14.38
C ARG A 153 15.00 -8.66 -15.84
N HIS A 154 13.88 -7.98 -16.06
CA HIS A 154 13.26 -7.89 -17.39
C HIS A 154 13.61 -6.61 -18.16
N ASN A 155 14.46 -5.74 -17.58
CA ASN A 155 14.83 -4.42 -18.15
C ASN A 155 13.60 -3.55 -18.52
N GLN A 156 12.49 -3.73 -17.82
CA GLN A 156 11.21 -3.04 -18.07
C GLN A 156 11.03 -1.86 -17.10
N GLN A 157 11.78 -0.78 -17.35
CA GLN A 157 11.70 0.43 -16.49
C GLN A 157 10.36 1.16 -16.57
N SER A 158 9.62 1.01 -17.68
CA SER A 158 8.32 1.63 -17.90
C SER A 158 7.12 0.84 -17.36
N TYR A 159 7.33 -0.38 -16.85
CA TYR A 159 6.25 -1.20 -16.30
C TYR A 159 5.75 -0.64 -14.97
N ASP A 160 4.45 -0.38 -14.88
CA ASP A 160 3.86 0.27 -13.71
C ASP A 160 3.69 -0.70 -12.53
N GLU A 161 3.98 -0.23 -11.31
CA GLU A 161 3.82 -1.02 -10.08
C GLU A 161 2.38 -1.47 -9.85
N LYS A 162 1.39 -0.65 -10.23
CA LYS A 162 -0.03 -1.01 -10.11
C LYS A 162 -0.40 -2.17 -11.02
N ALA A 163 0.14 -2.20 -12.24
CA ALA A 163 -0.03 -3.32 -13.17
C ALA A 163 0.62 -4.59 -12.62
N PHE A 164 1.84 -4.51 -12.10
CA PHE A 164 2.53 -5.61 -11.44
C PHE A 164 1.73 -6.18 -10.26
N ARG A 165 1.21 -5.33 -9.38
CA ARG A 165 0.38 -5.75 -8.23
C ARG A 165 -0.90 -6.46 -8.68
N LYS A 166 -1.52 -6.00 -9.76
CA LYS A 166 -2.72 -6.63 -10.34
C LYS A 166 -2.42 -8.02 -10.88
N GLU A 167 -1.32 -8.15 -11.64
CA GLU A 167 -0.88 -9.43 -12.19
C GLU A 167 -0.48 -10.41 -11.09
N LEU A 168 0.32 -9.96 -10.11
CA LEU A 168 0.69 -10.75 -8.94
C LEU A 168 -0.56 -11.26 -8.19
N MET A 169 -1.56 -10.41 -7.99
CA MET A 169 -2.81 -10.81 -7.34
C MET A 169 -3.54 -11.88 -8.17
N GLN A 170 -3.59 -11.74 -9.49
CA GLN A 170 -4.22 -12.73 -10.37
C GLN A 170 -3.50 -14.08 -10.33
N LEU A 171 -2.15 -14.06 -10.31
CA LEU A 171 -1.34 -15.28 -10.19
C LEU A 171 -1.52 -15.96 -8.82
N LEU A 172 -1.51 -15.20 -7.74
CA LEU A 172 -1.69 -15.74 -6.37
C LEU A 172 -3.09 -16.35 -6.18
N VAL A 173 -4.11 -15.76 -6.78
CA VAL A 173 -5.48 -16.29 -6.72
C VAL A 173 -5.66 -17.52 -7.65
N GLY A 174 -4.72 -17.75 -8.60
CA GLY A 174 -4.77 -18.93 -9.50
C GLY A 174 -6.06 -19.03 -10.30
N GLY A 175 -6.70 -17.91 -10.63
CA GLY A 175 -8.00 -17.88 -11.27
C GLY A 175 -9.17 -18.22 -10.32
N PHE A 176 -8.90 -18.52 -9.03
CA PHE A 176 -9.95 -18.68 -8.03
C PHE A 176 -10.70 -17.37 -7.82
N SER A 177 -11.99 -17.40 -7.97
CA SER A 177 -12.88 -16.29 -7.61
C SER A 177 -14.03 -16.87 -6.81
N ALA A 178 -14.17 -16.44 -5.55
CA ALA A 178 -15.35 -16.74 -4.76
C ALA A 178 -16.65 -16.28 -5.46
N ARG A 179 -16.54 -15.30 -6.39
CA ARG A 179 -17.64 -14.87 -7.24
C ARG A 179 -17.84 -15.75 -8.48
N LYS A 180 -16.85 -16.56 -8.91
CA LYS A 180 -17.03 -17.55 -10.00
C LYS A 180 -17.76 -18.78 -9.50
N GLY A 181 -17.58 -19.19 -8.23
CA GLY A 181 -18.41 -20.21 -7.60
C GLY A 181 -19.82 -19.69 -7.26
N ALA A 182 -19.94 -18.40 -7.00
CA ALA A 182 -21.19 -17.64 -6.92
C ALA A 182 -21.60 -17.05 -8.28
N GLY A 183 -20.88 -17.36 -9.34
CA GLY A 183 -21.07 -16.88 -10.71
C GLY A 183 -22.22 -17.50 -11.48
N ALA A 184 -22.75 -18.57 -11.00
CA ALA A 184 -24.16 -18.57 -10.83
C ALA A 184 -24.50 -17.56 -9.70
N ARG A 185 -24.51 -16.23 -9.99
CA ARG A 185 -25.55 -15.43 -9.37
C ARG A 185 -26.76 -16.34 -9.57
N ARG A 186 -27.27 -16.97 -8.50
CA ARG A 186 -28.68 -17.26 -8.42
C ARG A 186 -29.32 -16.02 -9.01
N PRO A 187 -29.99 -16.10 -10.15
CA PRO A 187 -30.65 -14.92 -10.73
C PRO A 187 -31.35 -14.31 -9.52
N ALA A 188 -31.03 -13.08 -9.20
CA ALA A 188 -31.65 -12.40 -8.06
C ALA A 188 -33.11 -12.74 -8.24
N PRO A 189 -33.77 -13.42 -7.24
CA PRO A 189 -35.05 -14.04 -7.46
C PRO A 189 -35.84 -13.03 -8.25
N LYS A 190 -36.16 -13.34 -9.51
CA LYS A 190 -36.68 -12.37 -10.47
C LYS A 190 -37.68 -11.58 -9.67
N ARG A 191 -37.41 -10.31 -9.43
CA ARG A 191 -38.34 -9.51 -8.60
C ARG A 191 -39.65 -9.82 -9.19
N ALA A 192 -40.65 -10.19 -8.39
CA ALA A 192 -41.97 -10.65 -8.78
C ALA A 192 -42.70 -9.76 -9.80
N ARG A 193 -42.00 -8.84 -10.46
CA ARG A 193 -42.46 -8.03 -11.62
C ARG A 193 -42.72 -8.82 -12.89
N ASP A 194 -42.10 -10.00 -13.05
CA ASP A 194 -42.29 -10.86 -14.23
C ASP A 194 -43.12 -12.12 -13.89
N SER A 195 -43.64 -12.26 -12.66
CA SER A 195 -44.55 -13.34 -12.33
C SER A 195 -45.96 -12.95 -12.74
N LEU A 196 -46.70 -13.91 -13.31
CA LEU A 196 -48.14 -13.81 -13.58
C LEU A 196 -48.98 -13.44 -12.33
N HIS A 197 -48.39 -13.52 -11.15
CA HIS A 197 -49.00 -13.24 -9.83
C HIS A 197 -48.24 -12.14 -9.07
N PRO A 198 -48.44 -10.85 -9.42
CA PRO A 198 -47.71 -9.76 -8.75
C PRO A 198 -48.15 -9.56 -7.29
N ALA A 199 -47.16 -9.28 -6.39
CA ALA A 199 -47.47 -8.89 -5.04
C ALA A 199 -47.94 -7.43 -4.99
N VAL A 200 -49.13 -7.20 -4.49
CA VAL A 200 -49.72 -5.86 -4.36
C VAL A 200 -49.91 -5.52 -2.90
N LYS A 201 -49.47 -4.34 -2.48
CA LYS A 201 -49.67 -3.82 -1.12
C LYS A 201 -50.94 -2.99 -1.06
N GLY A 202 -51.94 -3.45 -0.30
CA GLY A 202 -53.17 -2.75 -0.11
C GLY A 202 -53.25 -1.94 1.19
N GLU A 203 -54.27 -1.15 1.34
CA GLU A 203 -54.54 -0.40 2.61
C GLU A 203 -55.16 -1.30 3.67
N ALA A 204 -56.02 -2.23 3.28
CA ALA A 204 -56.67 -3.19 4.17
C ALA A 204 -55.68 -4.30 4.61
N ARG A 205 -55.86 -4.79 5.84
CA ARG A 205 -55.16 -5.95 6.38
C ARG A 205 -56.05 -7.18 6.40
N GLY A 206 -55.62 -8.27 5.81
CA GLY A 206 -56.31 -9.55 5.85
C GLY A 206 -55.47 -10.68 6.46
N ALA A 207 -56.13 -11.78 6.85
CA ALA A 207 -55.45 -12.96 7.37
C ALA A 207 -54.65 -13.64 6.26
N CYS A 208 -53.37 -13.99 6.56
CA CYS A 208 -52.52 -14.68 5.59
C CYS A 208 -53.04 -16.08 5.33
N ARG A 209 -53.29 -16.41 4.05
CA ARG A 209 -53.83 -17.71 3.64
C ARG A 209 -52.92 -18.89 3.99
N GLU A 210 -51.61 -18.72 3.80
CA GLU A 210 -50.64 -19.78 4.10
C GLU A 210 -50.45 -19.99 5.60
N CYS A 211 -50.44 -18.91 6.39
CA CYS A 211 -50.38 -19.02 7.85
C CYS A 211 -51.68 -19.64 8.40
N THR A 212 -52.83 -19.38 7.81
CA THR A 212 -54.12 -19.95 8.23
C THR A 212 -54.23 -21.43 7.86
N ARG A 213 -53.65 -21.88 6.75
CA ARG A 213 -53.57 -23.28 6.34
C ARG A 213 -52.61 -24.09 7.21
N ALA A 214 -51.57 -23.45 7.77
CA ALA A 214 -50.58 -24.09 8.65
C ALA A 214 -51.10 -24.25 10.12
N VAL A 215 -52.33 -23.90 10.40
CA VAL A 215 -52.94 -23.99 11.74
C VAL A 215 -53.20 -25.45 12.13
N GLY A 216 -52.16 -26.07 12.63
CA GLY A 216 -52.11 -27.29 13.46
C GLY A 216 -51.12 -27.15 14.61
N ALA A 217 -50.31 -26.12 14.64
CA ALA A 217 -49.31 -25.86 15.69
C ALA A 217 -49.06 -24.34 15.83
N GLY A 218 -49.78 -23.69 16.75
CA GLY A 218 -49.32 -22.51 17.43
C GLY A 218 -48.94 -21.23 16.67
N HIS A 219 -49.21 -21.13 15.39
CA HIS A 219 -48.92 -19.93 14.63
C HIS A 219 -50.06 -18.89 14.76
N ASN A 220 -49.70 -17.70 15.26
CA ASN A 220 -50.59 -16.56 15.29
C ASN A 220 -51.14 -16.29 13.88
N ASN A 221 -52.45 -16.01 13.79
CA ASN A 221 -53.11 -15.52 12.58
C ASN A 221 -52.46 -14.21 12.11
N ALA A 222 -51.35 -14.32 11.38
CA ALA A 222 -50.64 -13.18 10.90
C ALA A 222 -51.45 -12.41 9.87
N ARG A 223 -51.71 -11.12 10.15
CA ARG A 223 -52.39 -10.23 9.22
C ARG A 223 -51.41 -9.48 8.36
N SER A 224 -51.61 -9.56 7.04
CA SER A 224 -50.74 -8.90 6.05
C SER A 224 -51.49 -7.82 5.27
N ARG A 225 -50.76 -6.81 4.82
CA ARG A 225 -51.25 -5.84 3.81
C ARG A 225 -50.88 -6.26 2.38
N TRP A 226 -50.07 -7.29 2.24
CA TRP A 226 -49.67 -7.79 0.95
C TRP A 226 -50.62 -8.86 0.46
N ARG A 227 -51.04 -8.79 -0.80
CA ARG A 227 -51.91 -9.77 -1.46
C ARG A 227 -51.32 -10.15 -2.83
N CYS A 228 -51.68 -11.34 -3.29
CA CYS A 228 -51.48 -11.70 -4.68
C CYS A 228 -52.47 -10.90 -5.58
N GLY A 229 -51.95 -10.19 -6.61
CA GLY A 229 -52.78 -9.35 -7.47
C GLY A 229 -53.82 -10.12 -8.27
N ASP A 230 -53.50 -11.35 -8.67
CA ASP A 230 -54.44 -12.18 -9.47
C ASP A 230 -55.34 -13.07 -8.65
N CYS A 231 -54.82 -13.61 -7.52
CA CYS A 231 -55.58 -14.50 -6.66
C CYS A 231 -56.38 -13.78 -5.54
N ASP A 232 -56.08 -12.51 -5.32
CA ASP A 232 -56.66 -11.64 -4.28
C ASP A 232 -56.58 -12.21 -2.85
N VAL A 233 -55.58 -13.03 -2.57
CA VAL A 233 -55.33 -13.65 -1.26
C VAL A 233 -54.27 -12.90 -0.48
N PHE A 234 -54.48 -12.66 0.82
CA PHE A 234 -53.47 -12.03 1.68
C PHE A 234 -52.35 -13.03 2.02
N LEU A 235 -51.08 -12.55 1.93
CA LEU A 235 -49.89 -13.36 2.14
C LEU A 235 -48.81 -12.57 2.87
N CYS A 236 -48.15 -13.17 3.85
CA CYS A 236 -46.97 -12.57 4.49
C CYS A 236 -45.79 -12.54 3.50
N MET A 237 -45.04 -11.45 3.50
CA MET A 237 -43.84 -11.27 2.67
C MET A 237 -42.58 -11.59 3.51
N PRO A 238 -41.60 -12.21 2.89
CA PRO A 238 -41.54 -12.82 1.56
C PRO A 238 -41.96 -14.30 1.54
N GLU A 239 -41.97 -14.96 2.69
CA GLU A 239 -42.04 -16.44 2.81
C GLU A 239 -43.35 -17.05 2.28
N CYS A 240 -44.49 -16.60 2.82
CA CYS A 240 -45.79 -17.14 2.42
C CYS A 240 -46.15 -16.78 0.99
N TYR A 241 -45.72 -15.62 0.51
CA TYR A 241 -45.89 -15.22 -0.88
C TYR A 241 -45.09 -16.13 -1.83
N ASN A 242 -43.84 -16.44 -1.50
CA ASN A 242 -43.01 -17.33 -2.32
C ASN A 242 -43.57 -18.75 -2.36
N LYS A 243 -44.08 -19.29 -1.25
CA LYS A 243 -44.76 -20.60 -1.19
C LYS A 243 -45.99 -20.61 -2.09
N HIS A 244 -46.82 -19.56 -2.04
CA HIS A 244 -48.00 -19.44 -2.86
C HIS A 244 -47.66 -19.43 -4.35
N VAL A 245 -46.67 -18.65 -4.76
CA VAL A 245 -46.20 -18.57 -6.18
C VAL A 245 -45.59 -19.92 -6.65
N GLN A 246 -44.82 -20.59 -5.79
CA GLN A 246 -44.27 -21.91 -6.09
C GLN A 246 -45.35 -22.97 -6.27
N ALA A 247 -46.36 -22.99 -5.40
CA ALA A 247 -47.47 -23.94 -5.51
C ALA A 247 -48.30 -23.76 -6.80
N LEU A 248 -48.39 -22.52 -7.28
CA LEU A 248 -49.09 -22.24 -8.56
C LEU A 248 -48.22 -22.65 -9.76
N ALA A 249 -46.88 -22.52 -9.68
CA ALA A 249 -45.95 -22.95 -10.74
C ALA A 249 -45.97 -24.48 -10.95
N THR A 250 -46.14 -25.26 -9.88
CA THR A 250 -46.24 -26.73 -9.99
C THR A 250 -47.57 -27.23 -10.54
N HIS A 251 -48.63 -26.43 -10.52
CA HIS A 251 -49.95 -26.78 -11.12
C HIS A 251 -50.06 -26.40 -12.62
N ILE A 252 -49.06 -25.75 -13.18
CA ILE A 252 -49.04 -25.38 -14.62
C ILE A 252 -48.32 -26.44 -15.47
N GLU A 253 -47.55 -27.35 -14.81
CA GLU A 253 -46.79 -28.42 -15.47
C GLU A 253 -47.55 -29.77 -15.52
N GLU A 254 -48.80 -29.86 -15.02
CA GLU A 254 -49.74 -30.95 -15.24
C GLU A 254 -50.83 -30.54 -16.27
#